data_b346215c95e0cbba6d9b5ed873d37a12
#
_entry.id   b346215c95e0cbba6d9b5ed873d37a12
#
_cell.length_a   1.000
_cell.length_b   1.000
_cell.length_c   1.000
_cell.angle_alpha   90.00
_cell.angle_beta   90.00
_cell.angle_gamma   90.00
#
_symmetry.space_group_name_H-M   'P 1'
#
loop_
_entity.id
_entity.type
_entity.pdbx_description
1 polymer ?
#
loop_
_entity_poly.entity_id
_entity_poly.type
_entity_poly.pdbx_seq_one_letter_code
_entity_poly.pdbx_strand_id
1 'polypeptide(L)'
;LTVIENSAFDSSLIKKIFIPRHVMKICSYTFALCKNLKHVEFQSDSELKTIENNAFGLSSIESLSIPSSVSNLCDGWCNETEYLNNLIIEQGNQNFKNRDENLIIGKSDVKSDIFDVLVFANRNIKTAIIPPYIKRIASYSFSYSSLQQVFFSSSVEQICESAFSWCYNLQRVEIPFDSKLQSIDEFSFRYSLIQ
;
A
#
# COMPACT_ATOMS: atom_id res chain seq x y z
N LEU A 1 12.18 23.59 -1.04
CA LEU A 1 12.39 22.15 -1.01
C LEU A 1 11.36 21.50 -1.92
N THR A 2 11.84 20.77 -2.93
CA THR A 2 10.97 20.11 -3.93
C THR A 2 11.09 18.58 -3.88
N VAL A 3 12.18 18.07 -3.34
CA VAL A 3 12.45 16.62 -3.22
C VAL A 3 12.99 16.35 -1.82
N ILE A 4 12.54 15.24 -1.22
CA ILE A 4 13.17 14.65 -0.05
C ILE A 4 13.91 13.41 -0.55
N GLU A 5 15.23 13.48 -0.49
CA GLU A 5 16.13 12.52 -1.14
C GLU A 5 16.16 11.15 -0.46
N ASN A 6 16.77 10.18 -1.16
CA ASN A 6 16.91 8.81 -0.67
C ASN A 6 17.49 8.79 0.74
N SER A 7 16.85 8.01 1.61
CA SER A 7 17.30 7.74 2.99
C SER A 7 17.48 9.00 3.86
N ALA A 8 16.91 10.15 3.48
CA ALA A 8 17.15 11.44 4.18
C ALA A 8 16.83 11.38 5.69
N PHE A 9 15.88 10.54 6.09
CA PHE A 9 15.49 10.32 7.49
C PHE A 9 15.55 8.85 7.89
N ASP A 10 16.22 8.00 7.09
CA ASP A 10 16.32 6.57 7.39
C ASP A 10 16.81 6.34 8.82
N SER A 11 16.12 5.45 9.53
CA SER A 11 16.43 5.07 10.93
C SER A 11 16.41 6.24 11.94
N SER A 12 15.81 7.38 11.57
CA SER A 12 15.75 8.54 12.46
C SER A 12 14.76 8.34 13.61
N LEU A 13 14.97 9.08 14.71
CA LEU A 13 14.13 9.02 15.91
C LEU A 13 12.97 10.03 15.87
N ILE A 14 12.66 10.62 14.71
CA ILE A 14 11.56 11.57 14.55
C ILE A 14 10.23 10.91 14.92
N LYS A 15 9.37 11.66 15.61
CA LYS A 15 8.03 11.19 16.02
C LYS A 15 6.92 11.71 15.09
N LYS A 16 7.15 12.85 14.48
CA LYS A 16 6.23 13.54 13.59
C LYS A 16 7.02 14.33 12.56
N ILE A 17 6.49 14.43 11.36
CA ILE A 17 7.05 15.30 10.32
C ILE A 17 5.91 16.04 9.61
N PHE A 18 6.21 17.28 9.21
CA PHE A 18 5.37 18.10 8.37
C PHE A 18 6.03 18.27 7.00
N ILE A 19 5.36 17.85 5.95
CA ILE A 19 5.87 17.90 4.57
C ILE A 19 5.39 19.21 3.92
N PRO A 20 6.30 20.10 3.53
CA PRO A 20 5.95 21.38 2.90
C PRO A 20 5.25 21.19 1.55
N ARG A 21 4.38 22.13 1.20
CA ARG A 21 3.52 22.12 0.01
C ARG A 21 4.26 21.77 -1.29
N HIS A 22 5.42 22.39 -1.51
CA HIS A 22 6.17 22.28 -2.77
C HIS A 22 7.02 21.01 -2.90
N VAL A 23 6.96 20.09 -1.93
CA VAL A 23 7.61 18.77 -2.07
C VAL A 23 6.82 17.96 -3.08
N MET A 24 7.46 17.65 -4.19
CA MET A 24 6.87 16.89 -5.29
C MET A 24 7.18 15.40 -5.22
N LYS A 25 8.23 15.03 -4.47
CA LYS A 25 8.74 13.66 -4.42
C LYS A 25 9.30 13.30 -3.05
N ILE A 26 8.90 12.14 -2.55
CA ILE A 26 9.53 11.44 -1.42
C ILE A 26 10.24 10.24 -2.02
N CYS A 27 11.57 10.24 -1.94
CA CYS A 27 12.42 9.23 -2.57
C CYS A 27 12.46 7.93 -1.75
N SER A 28 13.15 6.92 -2.31
CA SER A 28 13.22 5.60 -1.72
C SER A 28 13.89 5.64 -0.34
N TYR A 29 13.37 4.83 0.59
CA TYR A 29 13.87 4.69 1.96
C TYR A 29 13.87 5.98 2.80
N THR A 30 13.24 7.07 2.35
CA THR A 30 13.29 8.38 3.02
C THR A 30 12.98 8.28 4.51
N PHE A 31 11.92 7.57 4.89
CA PHE A 31 11.48 7.36 6.29
C PHE A 31 11.55 5.89 6.71
N ALA A 32 12.37 5.10 6.02
CA ALA A 32 12.52 3.70 6.37
C ALA A 32 13.05 3.54 7.79
N LEU A 33 12.62 2.47 8.48
CA LEU A 33 13.04 2.15 9.84
C LEU A 33 12.81 3.27 10.89
N CYS A 34 12.02 4.29 10.58
CA CYS A 34 11.63 5.35 11.53
C CYS A 34 10.68 4.79 12.59
N LYS A 35 11.22 4.07 13.59
CA LYS A 35 10.43 3.34 14.60
C LYS A 35 9.61 4.22 15.55
N ASN A 36 9.87 5.51 15.59
CA ASN A 36 9.11 6.46 16.42
C ASN A 36 8.12 7.31 15.60
N LEU A 37 8.21 7.28 14.26
CA LEU A 37 7.38 8.10 13.38
C LEU A 37 5.95 7.55 13.36
N LYS A 38 5.03 8.32 13.94
CA LYS A 38 3.61 7.98 14.00
C LYS A 38 2.75 8.83 13.07
N HIS A 39 3.16 10.07 12.85
CA HIS A 39 2.36 11.05 12.13
C HIS A 39 3.18 11.72 11.03
N VAL A 40 2.64 11.69 9.83
CA VAL A 40 3.12 12.44 8.66
C VAL A 40 2.00 13.34 8.21
N GLU A 41 2.23 14.64 8.22
CA GLU A 41 1.26 15.64 7.81
C GLU A 41 1.75 16.34 6.55
N PHE A 42 0.90 16.42 5.56
CA PHE A 42 1.15 17.23 4.35
C PHE A 42 0.48 18.58 4.50
N GLN A 43 1.18 19.63 4.05
CA GLN A 43 0.58 20.96 3.96
C GLN A 43 -0.62 20.93 3.01
N SER A 44 -1.64 21.73 3.29
CA SER A 44 -2.77 21.92 2.39
C SER A 44 -2.30 22.31 0.99
N ASP A 45 -3.01 21.86 -0.04
CA ASP A 45 -2.64 22.04 -1.45
C ASP A 45 -1.25 21.44 -1.80
N SER A 46 -0.90 20.32 -1.18
CA SER A 46 0.34 19.59 -1.45
C SER A 46 0.52 19.31 -2.94
N GLU A 47 1.73 19.55 -3.44
CA GLU A 47 2.11 19.28 -4.84
C GLU A 47 2.78 17.91 -5.02
N LEU A 48 2.75 17.06 -4.00
CA LEU A 48 3.38 15.72 -4.01
C LEU A 48 2.83 14.85 -5.15
N LYS A 49 3.72 14.32 -5.99
CA LYS A 49 3.39 13.46 -7.13
C LYS A 49 3.77 12.01 -6.90
N THR A 50 4.90 11.76 -6.25
CA THR A 50 5.49 10.42 -6.17
C THR A 50 5.95 10.09 -4.76
N ILE A 51 5.58 8.88 -4.32
CA ILE A 51 6.17 8.22 -3.14
C ILE A 51 6.84 6.95 -3.64
N GLU A 52 8.17 6.87 -3.48
CA GLU A 52 8.98 5.77 -4.03
C GLU A 52 9.02 4.53 -3.13
N ASN A 53 9.66 3.47 -3.66
CA ASN A 53 9.80 2.18 -2.99
C ASN A 53 10.38 2.34 -1.57
N ASN A 54 9.81 1.64 -0.61
CA ASN A 54 10.26 1.65 0.79
C ASN A 54 10.29 3.04 1.45
N ALA A 55 9.66 4.06 0.87
CA ALA A 55 9.70 5.42 1.42
C ALA A 55 9.28 5.46 2.91
N PHE A 56 8.33 4.61 3.32
CA PHE A 56 7.91 4.42 4.70
C PHE A 56 8.17 2.99 5.22
N GLY A 57 9.00 2.22 4.54
CA GLY A 57 9.24 0.83 4.87
C GLY A 57 9.67 0.62 6.32
N LEU A 58 9.11 -0.41 7.00
CA LEU A 58 9.46 -0.75 8.38
C LEU A 58 9.28 0.40 9.40
N SER A 59 8.58 1.48 9.04
CA SER A 59 8.27 2.58 9.97
C SER A 59 7.10 2.23 10.87
N SER A 60 6.90 3.02 11.93
CA SER A 60 5.79 2.82 12.88
C SER A 60 4.61 3.76 12.63
N ILE A 61 4.41 4.21 11.39
CA ILE A 61 3.25 5.04 11.04
C ILE A 61 1.94 4.28 11.30
N GLU A 62 1.00 4.96 11.93
CA GLU A 62 -0.31 4.40 12.29
C GLU A 62 -1.42 4.88 11.34
N SER A 63 -1.26 6.10 10.82
CA SER A 63 -2.19 6.71 9.89
C SER A 63 -1.46 7.58 8.86
N LEU A 64 -2.00 7.65 7.65
CA LEU A 64 -1.49 8.49 6.59
C LEU A 64 -2.62 8.94 5.65
N SER A 65 -2.68 10.23 5.35
CA SER A 65 -3.55 10.76 4.29
C SER A 65 -2.72 11.04 3.05
N ILE A 66 -3.02 10.35 1.97
CA ILE A 66 -2.32 10.54 0.68
C ILE A 66 -2.95 11.73 -0.03
N PRO A 67 -2.19 12.80 -0.34
CA PRO A 67 -2.71 13.98 -1.02
C PRO A 67 -3.37 13.68 -2.36
N SER A 68 -4.35 14.49 -2.71
CA SER A 68 -5.07 14.37 -3.99
C SER A 68 -4.16 14.53 -5.23
N SER A 69 -3.02 15.21 -5.06
CA SER A 69 -2.02 15.44 -6.10
C SER A 69 -1.15 14.23 -6.44
N VAL A 70 -1.12 13.18 -5.56
CA VAL A 70 -0.28 11.99 -5.76
C VAL A 70 -0.79 11.18 -6.93
N SER A 71 0.10 10.95 -7.89
CA SER A 71 -0.18 10.16 -9.09
C SER A 71 0.58 8.85 -9.15
N ASN A 72 1.62 8.69 -8.32
CA ASN A 72 2.43 7.48 -8.30
C ASN A 72 2.78 7.06 -6.86
N LEU A 73 2.31 5.87 -6.49
CA LEU A 73 2.76 5.10 -5.34
C LEU A 73 3.53 3.91 -5.89
N CYS A 74 4.86 3.93 -5.77
CA CYS A 74 5.69 2.82 -6.25
C CYS A 74 5.43 1.56 -5.44
N ASP A 75 5.59 0.40 -6.06
CA ASP A 75 5.38 -0.88 -5.37
C ASP A 75 6.25 -0.95 -4.10
N GLY A 76 5.66 -1.42 -3.01
CA GLY A 76 6.34 -1.51 -1.72
C GLY A 76 6.64 -0.18 -1.01
N TRP A 77 6.03 0.94 -1.40
CA TRP A 77 6.25 2.24 -0.78
C TRP A 77 6.07 2.26 0.76
N CYS A 78 5.21 1.38 1.27
CA CYS A 78 4.94 1.18 2.71
C CYS A 78 5.12 -0.28 3.12
N ASN A 79 6.15 -0.96 2.59
CA ASN A 79 6.38 -2.36 2.93
C ASN A 79 6.60 -2.52 4.44
N GLU A 80 6.13 -3.64 4.99
CA GLU A 80 6.32 -4.00 6.40
C GLU A 80 5.92 -2.91 7.42
N THR A 81 4.93 -2.05 7.08
CA THR A 81 4.31 -1.10 8.01
C THR A 81 3.22 -1.79 8.82
N GLU A 82 3.60 -2.45 9.90
CA GLU A 82 2.72 -3.29 10.74
C GLU A 82 1.55 -2.50 11.37
N TYR A 83 1.76 -1.22 11.67
CA TYR A 83 0.80 -0.40 12.43
C TYR A 83 -0.10 0.48 11.55
N LEU A 84 0.09 0.49 10.22
CA LEU A 84 -0.67 1.37 9.32
C LEU A 84 -2.10 0.86 9.15
N ASN A 85 -3.00 1.31 10.02
CA ASN A 85 -4.40 0.89 10.08
C ASN A 85 -5.39 1.93 9.54
N ASN A 86 -4.92 3.11 9.20
CA ASN A 86 -5.76 4.18 8.69
C ASN A 86 -5.06 4.90 7.54
N LEU A 87 -5.16 4.31 6.35
CA LEU A 87 -4.72 4.96 5.11
C LEU A 87 -5.91 5.55 4.39
N ILE A 88 -5.86 6.85 4.11
CA ILE A 88 -6.92 7.59 3.42
C ILE A 88 -6.35 8.22 2.15
N ILE A 89 -7.09 8.10 1.05
CA ILE A 89 -6.84 8.87 -0.17
C ILE A 89 -7.72 10.11 -0.11
N GLU A 90 -7.10 11.30 -0.21
CA GLU A 90 -7.84 12.56 -0.23
C GLU A 90 -8.78 12.66 -1.43
N GLN A 91 -9.90 13.34 -1.20
CA GLN A 91 -10.90 13.56 -2.25
C GLN A 91 -10.28 14.31 -3.44
N GLY A 92 -10.63 13.88 -4.65
CA GLY A 92 -10.13 14.48 -5.89
C GLY A 92 -8.90 13.78 -6.47
N ASN A 93 -8.30 12.80 -5.79
CA ASN A 93 -7.23 12.00 -6.39
C ASN A 93 -7.76 11.22 -7.61
N GLN A 94 -7.05 11.32 -8.74
CA GLN A 94 -7.46 10.72 -10.02
C GLN A 94 -6.91 9.31 -10.24
N ASN A 95 -5.94 8.87 -9.44
CA ASN A 95 -5.20 7.62 -9.65
C ASN A 95 -5.47 6.57 -8.59
N PHE A 96 -5.86 7.02 -7.39
CA PHE A 96 -6.15 6.16 -6.24
C PHE A 96 -7.46 6.56 -5.60
N LYS A 97 -8.13 5.62 -4.96
CA LYS A 97 -9.35 5.89 -4.18
C LYS A 97 -9.55 4.88 -3.05
N ASN A 98 -10.24 5.33 -2.02
CA ASN A 98 -10.77 4.44 -1.01
C ASN A 98 -11.89 3.61 -1.65
N ARG A 99 -11.75 2.30 -1.68
CA ARG A 99 -12.84 1.41 -2.11
C ARG A 99 -13.88 1.29 -0.99
N ASP A 100 -13.38 1.12 0.23
CA ASP A 100 -14.09 1.11 1.50
C ASP A 100 -13.10 1.55 2.61
N GLU A 101 -13.46 1.34 3.85
CA GLU A 101 -12.61 1.68 5.00
C GLU A 101 -11.31 0.86 5.08
N ASN A 102 -11.23 -0.29 4.40
CA ASN A 102 -10.13 -1.25 4.52
C ASN A 102 -9.25 -1.33 3.29
N LEU A 103 -9.76 -0.99 2.11
CA LEU A 103 -9.08 -1.26 0.84
C LEU A 103 -8.87 0.02 0.03
N ILE A 104 -7.65 0.21 -0.43
CA ILE A 104 -7.27 1.23 -1.41
C ILE A 104 -7.04 0.57 -2.76
N ILE A 105 -7.64 1.15 -3.78
CA ILE A 105 -7.47 0.70 -5.17
C ILE A 105 -6.87 1.80 -6.03
N GLY A 106 -6.14 1.39 -7.04
CA GLY A 106 -5.47 2.26 -8.01
C GLY A 106 -5.68 1.78 -9.44
N LYS A 107 -5.10 2.53 -10.36
CA LYS A 107 -5.13 2.25 -11.78
C LYS A 107 -3.83 1.56 -12.21
N SER A 108 -3.92 0.55 -13.08
CA SER A 108 -2.75 -0.04 -13.76
C SER A 108 -2.25 0.86 -14.91
N ASP A 109 -3.15 1.60 -15.55
CA ASP A 109 -2.86 2.63 -16.55
C ASP A 109 -3.46 3.96 -16.11
N VAL A 110 -2.59 4.95 -15.87
CA VAL A 110 -2.99 6.30 -15.43
C VAL A 110 -3.92 7.03 -16.41
N LYS A 111 -3.92 6.61 -17.69
CA LYS A 111 -4.80 7.16 -18.73
C LYS A 111 -6.18 6.50 -18.74
N SER A 112 -6.33 5.36 -18.07
CA SER A 112 -7.59 4.65 -17.95
C SER A 112 -8.47 5.24 -16.85
N ASP A 113 -9.80 5.05 -16.97
CA ASP A 113 -10.73 5.30 -15.86
C ASP A 113 -10.97 4.08 -14.97
N ILE A 114 -10.29 2.96 -15.29
CA ILE A 114 -10.47 1.69 -14.59
C ILE A 114 -9.51 1.60 -13.40
N PHE A 115 -10.06 1.33 -12.21
CA PHE A 115 -9.33 1.06 -10.98
C PHE A 115 -9.26 -0.46 -10.80
N ASP A 116 -8.21 -1.08 -11.29
CA ASP A 116 -8.06 -2.54 -11.39
C ASP A 116 -6.90 -3.11 -10.57
N VAL A 117 -6.25 -2.27 -9.76
CA VAL A 117 -5.16 -2.68 -8.88
C VAL A 117 -5.58 -2.52 -7.42
N LEU A 118 -5.44 -3.56 -6.61
CA LEU A 118 -5.54 -3.44 -5.16
C LEU A 118 -4.17 -3.01 -4.62
N VAL A 119 -4.08 -1.78 -4.12
CA VAL A 119 -2.81 -1.12 -3.76
C VAL A 119 -2.46 -1.34 -2.29
N PHE A 120 -3.47 -1.34 -1.41
CA PHE A 120 -3.24 -1.43 0.03
C PHE A 120 -4.47 -1.97 0.75
N ALA A 121 -4.25 -2.70 1.84
CA ALA A 121 -5.26 -3.13 2.80
C ALA A 121 -4.84 -2.74 4.23
N ASN A 122 -5.79 -2.24 5.01
CA ASN A 122 -5.56 -1.94 6.42
C ASN A 122 -5.06 -3.17 7.18
N ARG A 123 -4.09 -2.99 8.06
CA ARG A 123 -3.39 -4.11 8.72
C ARG A 123 -4.26 -4.87 9.71
N ASN A 124 -5.36 -4.30 10.18
CA ASN A 124 -6.33 -4.95 11.08
C ASN A 124 -7.42 -5.75 10.35
N ILE A 125 -7.42 -5.79 9.01
CA ILE A 125 -8.40 -6.56 8.22
C ILE A 125 -8.33 -8.06 8.55
N LYS A 126 -9.50 -8.70 8.70
CA LYS A 126 -9.61 -10.15 9.01
C LYS A 126 -10.03 -10.98 7.80
N THR A 127 -10.88 -10.43 6.96
CA THR A 127 -11.39 -11.10 5.77
C THR A 127 -11.36 -10.13 4.59
N ALA A 128 -10.80 -10.57 3.48
CA ALA A 128 -10.78 -9.81 2.25
C ALA A 128 -11.58 -10.53 1.15
N ILE A 129 -12.52 -9.82 0.54
CA ILE A 129 -13.22 -10.26 -0.66
C ILE A 129 -12.76 -9.35 -1.80
N ILE A 130 -11.97 -9.93 -2.72
CA ILE A 130 -11.38 -9.18 -3.83
C ILE A 130 -12.45 -8.88 -4.87
N PRO A 131 -12.69 -7.60 -5.20
CA PRO A 131 -13.73 -7.21 -6.15
C PRO A 131 -13.53 -7.80 -7.56
N PRO A 132 -14.62 -8.04 -8.32
CA PRO A 132 -14.55 -8.72 -9.63
C PRO A 132 -13.95 -7.87 -10.76
N TYR A 133 -13.52 -6.66 -10.50
CA TYR A 133 -12.83 -5.78 -11.44
C TYR A 133 -11.32 -5.64 -11.13
N ILE A 134 -10.84 -6.22 -10.02
CA ILE A 134 -9.42 -6.20 -9.67
C ILE A 134 -8.70 -7.27 -10.48
N LYS A 135 -7.64 -6.85 -11.16
CA LYS A 135 -6.76 -7.71 -11.96
C LYS A 135 -5.43 -7.98 -11.28
N ARG A 136 -4.93 -7.01 -10.50
CA ARG A 136 -3.63 -7.09 -9.85
C ARG A 136 -3.71 -6.81 -8.36
N ILE A 137 -3.05 -7.66 -7.57
CA ILE A 137 -2.79 -7.44 -6.15
C ILE A 137 -1.38 -6.90 -6.05
N ALA A 138 -1.21 -5.63 -5.65
CA ALA A 138 0.09 -4.97 -5.63
C ALA A 138 1.04 -5.55 -4.58
N SER A 139 2.33 -5.35 -4.78
CA SER A 139 3.38 -5.80 -3.86
C SER A 139 3.15 -5.24 -2.46
N TYR A 140 3.29 -6.08 -1.45
CA TYR A 140 3.12 -5.76 -0.02
C TYR A 140 1.73 -5.23 0.38
N SER A 141 0.71 -5.31 -0.48
CA SER A 141 -0.60 -4.71 -0.23
C SER A 141 -1.29 -5.21 1.04
N PHE A 142 -1.16 -6.48 1.38
CA PHE A 142 -1.66 -7.10 2.61
C PHE A 142 -0.58 -7.46 3.62
N SER A 143 0.69 -7.20 3.33
CA SER A 143 1.77 -7.66 4.20
C SER A 143 1.60 -7.19 5.64
N TYR A 144 1.94 -8.05 6.60
CA TYR A 144 1.75 -7.81 8.05
C TYR A 144 0.30 -7.58 8.49
N SER A 145 -0.70 -7.88 7.64
CA SER A 145 -2.09 -7.75 8.08
C SER A 145 -2.54 -8.90 8.99
N SER A 146 -3.57 -8.62 9.77
CA SER A 146 -4.24 -9.63 10.61
C SER A 146 -5.17 -10.54 9.81
N LEU A 147 -5.01 -10.59 8.48
CA LEU A 147 -5.87 -11.32 7.55
C LEU A 147 -5.93 -12.81 7.91
N GLN A 148 -7.14 -13.36 7.97
CA GLN A 148 -7.40 -14.77 8.24
C GLN A 148 -7.88 -15.49 6.98
N GLN A 149 -8.61 -14.79 6.13
CA GLN A 149 -9.23 -15.36 4.93
C GLN A 149 -9.18 -14.37 3.78
N VAL A 150 -8.88 -14.87 2.59
CA VAL A 150 -9.00 -14.10 1.34
C VAL A 150 -9.75 -14.89 0.29
N PHE A 151 -10.71 -14.25 -0.36
CA PHE A 151 -11.52 -14.77 -1.45
C PHE A 151 -11.20 -13.98 -2.71
N PHE A 152 -10.52 -14.63 -3.65
CA PHE A 152 -10.20 -14.02 -4.93
C PHE A 152 -11.39 -14.06 -5.88
N SER A 153 -11.52 -13.04 -6.72
CA SER A 153 -12.40 -13.10 -7.88
C SER A 153 -11.69 -13.73 -9.08
N SER A 154 -12.46 -14.24 -10.03
CA SER A 154 -11.89 -14.84 -11.25
C SER A 154 -11.15 -13.84 -12.15
N SER A 155 -11.31 -12.54 -11.92
CA SER A 155 -10.65 -11.47 -12.69
C SER A 155 -9.18 -11.25 -12.32
N VAL A 156 -8.71 -11.76 -11.16
CA VAL A 156 -7.33 -11.55 -10.73
C VAL A 156 -6.38 -12.30 -11.65
N GLU A 157 -5.46 -11.55 -12.24
CA GLU A 157 -4.46 -12.05 -13.20
C GLU A 157 -3.07 -12.20 -12.55
N GLN A 158 -2.77 -11.36 -11.54
CA GLN A 158 -1.45 -11.36 -10.89
C GLN A 158 -1.54 -11.08 -9.38
N ILE A 159 -0.78 -11.84 -8.61
CA ILE A 159 -0.47 -11.57 -7.20
C ILE A 159 1.01 -11.22 -7.14
N CYS A 160 1.32 -9.95 -6.88
CA CYS A 160 2.69 -9.42 -6.93
C CYS A 160 3.52 -9.85 -5.72
N GLU A 161 4.82 -9.55 -5.80
CA GLU A 161 5.82 -9.88 -4.78
C GLU A 161 5.35 -9.52 -3.36
N SER A 162 5.49 -10.45 -2.44
CA SER A 162 5.22 -10.25 -1.01
C SER A 162 3.82 -9.72 -0.67
N ALA A 163 2.84 -9.83 -1.58
CA ALA A 163 1.50 -9.25 -1.41
C ALA A 163 0.83 -9.66 -0.09
N PHE A 164 0.99 -10.90 0.36
CA PHE A 164 0.46 -11.45 1.61
C PHE A 164 1.57 -11.94 2.56
N SER A 165 2.79 -11.46 2.41
CA SER A 165 3.89 -11.85 3.27
C SER A 165 3.63 -11.43 4.73
N TRP A 166 4.07 -12.25 5.68
CA TRP A 166 3.90 -11.98 7.10
C TRP A 166 2.43 -11.89 7.57
N CYS A 167 1.50 -12.46 6.80
CA CYS A 167 0.11 -12.63 7.22
C CYS A 167 -0.01 -13.86 8.14
N TYR A 168 0.51 -13.75 9.35
CA TYR A 168 0.62 -14.88 10.30
C TYR A 168 -0.71 -15.57 10.66
N ASN A 169 -1.84 -14.91 10.38
CA ASN A 169 -3.17 -15.45 10.69
C ASN A 169 -3.88 -15.97 9.43
N LEU A 170 -3.27 -15.85 8.24
CA LEU A 170 -3.90 -16.26 6.99
C LEU A 170 -3.90 -17.78 6.86
N GLN A 171 -5.09 -18.36 7.02
CA GLN A 171 -5.31 -19.81 6.97
C GLN A 171 -6.08 -20.24 5.73
N ARG A 172 -6.92 -19.37 5.18
CA ARG A 172 -7.80 -19.71 4.06
C ARG A 172 -7.57 -18.78 2.88
N VAL A 173 -7.24 -19.38 1.75
CA VAL A 173 -7.08 -18.72 0.46
C VAL A 173 -8.00 -19.42 -0.54
N GLU A 174 -9.00 -18.71 -1.07
CA GLU A 174 -9.90 -19.26 -2.08
C GLU A 174 -9.64 -18.61 -3.44
N ILE A 175 -9.23 -19.43 -4.39
CA ILE A 175 -9.07 -19.07 -5.79
C ILE A 175 -10.17 -19.80 -6.56
N PRO A 176 -11.05 -19.09 -7.30
CA PRO A 176 -12.15 -19.73 -8.00
C PRO A 176 -11.67 -20.64 -9.14
N PHE A 177 -12.48 -21.66 -9.48
CA PHE A 177 -12.13 -22.63 -10.51
C PHE A 177 -11.91 -22.00 -11.89
N ASP A 178 -12.66 -20.93 -12.21
CA ASP A 178 -12.57 -20.17 -13.46
C ASP A 178 -11.58 -19.00 -13.38
N SER A 179 -10.61 -19.09 -12.46
CA SER A 179 -9.60 -18.04 -12.24
C SER A 179 -8.77 -17.77 -13.49
N LYS A 180 -8.51 -16.48 -13.74
CA LYS A 180 -7.59 -15.99 -14.76
C LYS A 180 -6.18 -15.75 -14.25
N LEU A 181 -5.86 -16.24 -13.05
CA LEU A 181 -4.57 -16.04 -12.40
C LEU A 181 -3.44 -16.64 -13.25
N GLN A 182 -2.49 -15.79 -13.64
CA GLN A 182 -1.34 -16.14 -14.50
C GLN A 182 -0.05 -16.26 -13.70
N SER A 183 0.12 -15.41 -12.65
CA SER A 183 1.30 -15.44 -11.81
C SER A 183 1.02 -15.22 -10.33
N ILE A 184 1.80 -15.88 -9.52
CA ILE A 184 1.99 -15.62 -8.09
C ILE A 184 3.48 -15.37 -7.95
N ASP A 185 3.86 -14.11 -7.68
CA ASP A 185 5.25 -13.69 -7.69
C ASP A 185 5.99 -14.11 -6.39
N GLU A 186 7.28 -13.84 -6.31
CA GLU A 186 8.14 -14.29 -5.21
C GLU A 186 7.61 -13.82 -3.85
N PHE A 187 7.72 -14.68 -2.84
CA PHE A 187 7.37 -14.41 -1.46
C PHE A 187 5.91 -14.00 -1.20
N SER A 188 5.00 -14.09 -2.20
CA SER A 188 3.61 -13.59 -2.09
C SER A 188 2.89 -14.06 -0.84
N PHE A 189 3.10 -15.28 -0.38
CA PHE A 189 2.51 -15.85 0.83
C PHE A 189 3.54 -16.25 1.88
N ARG A 190 4.74 -15.66 1.84
CA ARG A 190 5.80 -15.99 2.80
C ARG A 190 5.34 -15.73 4.23
N TYR A 191 5.58 -16.70 5.12
CA TYR A 191 5.18 -16.67 6.54
C TYR A 191 3.67 -16.55 6.76
N SER A 192 2.83 -17.01 5.83
CA SER A 192 1.41 -17.28 6.06
C SER A 192 1.20 -18.73 6.53
N LEU A 193 0.07 -19.00 7.20
CA LEU A 193 -0.26 -20.31 7.76
C LEU A 193 -1.31 -21.07 6.93
N ILE A 194 -1.29 -20.94 5.61
CA ILE A 194 -2.27 -21.54 4.69
C ILE A 194 -2.28 -23.05 4.88
N GLN A 195 -3.50 -23.59 5.00
CA GLN A 195 -3.79 -25.02 5.18
C GLN A 195 -4.47 -25.60 3.94
#